data_4aca3eb3f9d407cfa796515b8acf5dc4
#
_entry.id   4aca3eb3f9d407cfa796515b8acf5dc4
#
_cell.length_a   1.000
_cell.length_b   1.000
_cell.length_c   1.000
_cell.angle_alpha   90.00
_cell.angle_beta   90.00
_cell.angle_gamma   90.00
#
_symmetry.space_group_name_H-M   'P 1'
#
loop_
_entity.id
_entity.type
_entity.pdbx_description
1 polymer ?
#
loop_
_entity_poly.entity_id
_entity_poly.type
_entity_poly.pdbx_seq_one_letter_code
_entity_poly.pdbx_strand_id
1 'polypeptide(L)'
;MTYRVVDKEQYYRSGVFRHFTEDCKCSTSMTARIDVTDLVEHSRRTDTKFYINFLYLLSKVLNSRDDYKMGYLWQSEELICYDSINPIQYVFHEDMETCTPVYTTYYEDYEEFYRNAVSDVESAKKTREYGLDMMNHPNWFDASYISWLSYDSLNVELPDGYLHFAPIINWGKYREENGRLMMPVSVRLNHAIADGFLVANVYRLLEKEMDVFSRCVCGG
;
A
#
# COMPACT_ATOMS: atom_id res chain seq x y z
N MET A 1 14.85 7.24 9.26
CA MET A 1 13.55 6.69 9.67
C MET A 1 13.27 7.13 11.09
N THR A 2 12.14 7.76 11.31
CA THR A 2 11.71 8.26 12.62
C THR A 2 10.32 7.69 12.95
N TYR A 3 10.07 7.50 14.22
CA TYR A 3 8.78 7.05 14.74
C TYR A 3 8.57 7.64 16.14
N ARG A 4 7.35 7.67 16.60
CA ARG A 4 7.01 7.93 18.00
C ARG A 4 6.42 6.69 18.67
N VAL A 5 6.70 6.51 19.94
CA VAL A 5 6.06 5.50 20.76
C VAL A 5 4.63 5.95 21.06
N VAL A 6 3.69 5.04 20.94
CA VAL A 6 2.27 5.26 21.24
C VAL A 6 1.95 4.61 22.57
N ASP A 7 1.47 5.39 23.52
CA ASP A 7 0.99 4.86 24.80
C ASP A 7 -0.25 3.99 24.55
N LYS A 8 -0.11 2.68 24.75
CA LYS A 8 -1.16 1.70 24.50
C LYS A 8 -2.42 1.94 25.33
N GLU A 9 -2.27 2.45 26.56
CA GLU A 9 -3.40 2.72 27.45
C GLU A 9 -4.14 4.02 27.06
N GLN A 10 -3.42 5.00 26.51
CA GLN A 10 -3.98 6.26 26.02
C GLN A 10 -4.40 6.20 24.53
N TYR A 11 -4.06 5.11 23.85
CA TYR A 11 -4.46 4.94 22.46
C TYR A 11 -5.98 4.89 22.34
N TYR A 12 -6.56 5.68 21.45
CA TYR A 12 -8.01 5.82 21.33
C TYR A 12 -8.75 4.51 21.04
N ARG A 13 -8.02 3.48 20.59
CA ARG A 13 -8.51 2.12 20.34
C ARG A 13 -7.93 1.10 21.34
N SER A 14 -7.49 1.51 22.52
CA SER A 14 -6.78 0.66 23.48
C SER A 14 -7.47 -0.68 23.78
N GLY A 15 -8.79 -0.67 23.98
CA GLY A 15 -9.59 -1.90 24.20
C GLY A 15 -9.60 -2.83 22.98
N VAL A 16 -9.74 -2.27 21.77
CA VAL A 16 -9.69 -3.03 20.51
C VAL A 16 -8.28 -3.57 20.28
N PHE A 17 -7.28 -2.75 20.52
CA PHE A 17 -5.87 -3.13 20.39
C PHE A 17 -5.54 -4.31 21.31
N ARG A 18 -5.90 -4.24 22.58
CA ARG A 18 -5.68 -5.33 23.55
C ARG A 18 -6.37 -6.63 23.09
N HIS A 19 -7.66 -6.56 22.77
CA HIS A 19 -8.41 -7.75 22.35
C HIS A 19 -7.78 -8.42 21.13
N PHE A 20 -7.40 -7.66 20.08
CA PHE A 20 -6.86 -8.24 18.84
C PHE A 20 -5.34 -8.48 18.87
N THR A 21 -4.66 -8.17 19.96
CA THR A 21 -3.26 -8.57 20.18
C THR A 21 -3.11 -9.71 21.18
N GLU A 22 -4.06 -9.89 22.08
CA GLU A 22 -3.97 -10.88 23.17
C GLU A 22 -4.95 -12.04 22.94
N ASP A 23 -6.24 -11.75 22.74
CA ASP A 23 -7.31 -12.75 22.75
C ASP A 23 -7.61 -13.34 21.36
N CYS A 24 -7.73 -12.47 20.34
CA CYS A 24 -8.17 -12.84 18.99
C CYS A 24 -7.31 -12.19 17.90
N LYS A 25 -6.13 -12.73 17.65
CA LYS A 25 -5.18 -12.18 16.69
C LYS A 25 -5.67 -12.39 15.27
N CYS A 26 -6.11 -11.34 14.61
CA CYS A 26 -6.62 -11.41 13.23
C CYS A 26 -6.36 -10.12 12.44
N SER A 27 -6.67 -10.18 11.17
CA SER A 27 -6.62 -9.05 10.24
C SER A 27 -7.96 -8.91 9.52
N THR A 28 -8.27 -7.69 9.09
CA THR A 28 -9.40 -7.40 8.21
C THR A 28 -8.90 -7.25 6.79
N SER A 29 -9.49 -8.01 5.86
CA SER A 29 -9.22 -7.93 4.43
C SER A 29 -10.49 -7.59 3.68
N MET A 30 -10.39 -6.66 2.73
CA MET A 30 -11.48 -6.34 1.81
C MET A 30 -10.93 -6.28 0.39
N THR A 31 -11.73 -6.75 -0.57
CA THR A 31 -11.50 -6.52 -2.00
C THR A 31 -12.64 -5.70 -2.55
N ALA A 32 -12.33 -4.59 -3.20
CA ALA A 32 -13.31 -3.78 -3.91
C ALA A 32 -12.79 -3.43 -5.30
N ARG A 33 -13.72 -3.16 -6.23
CA ARG A 33 -13.39 -2.61 -7.55
C ARG A 33 -13.51 -1.10 -7.48
N ILE A 34 -12.48 -0.42 -7.91
CA ILE A 34 -12.42 1.04 -8.00
C ILE A 34 -12.36 1.46 -9.46
N ASP A 35 -12.96 2.60 -9.75
CA ASP A 35 -12.91 3.22 -11.06
C ASP A 35 -11.58 3.94 -11.24
N VAL A 36 -10.79 3.49 -12.20
CA VAL A 36 -9.48 4.07 -12.53
C VAL A 36 -9.45 4.73 -13.91
N THR A 37 -10.62 4.96 -14.52
CA THR A 37 -10.74 5.51 -15.88
C THR A 37 -9.95 6.81 -16.02
N ASP A 38 -10.22 7.78 -15.17
CA ASP A 38 -9.61 9.11 -15.25
C ASP A 38 -8.09 9.05 -14.98
N LEU A 39 -7.63 8.19 -14.09
CA LEU A 39 -6.20 7.98 -13.83
C LEU A 39 -5.48 7.33 -15.01
N VAL A 40 -6.11 6.37 -15.69
CA VAL A 40 -5.57 5.74 -16.92
C VAL A 40 -5.49 6.76 -18.04
N GLU A 41 -6.53 7.56 -18.24
CA GLU A 41 -6.55 8.63 -19.25
C GLU A 41 -5.50 9.71 -18.96
N HIS A 42 -5.38 10.12 -17.70
CA HIS A 42 -4.32 11.01 -17.25
C HIS A 42 -2.94 10.46 -17.58
N SER A 43 -2.67 9.22 -17.21
CA SER A 43 -1.37 8.57 -17.45
C SER A 43 -1.01 8.52 -18.94
N ARG A 44 -2.00 8.27 -19.81
CA ARG A 44 -1.80 8.30 -21.27
C ARG A 44 -1.53 9.70 -21.81
N ARG A 45 -2.26 10.71 -21.30
CA ARG A 45 -2.11 12.11 -21.72
C ARG A 45 -0.76 12.70 -21.32
N THR A 46 -0.25 12.33 -20.14
CA THR A 46 1.01 12.84 -19.58
C THR A 46 2.22 11.98 -19.90
N ASP A 47 2.04 10.88 -20.64
CA ASP A 47 3.08 9.87 -20.92
C ASP A 47 3.75 9.33 -19.63
N THR A 48 2.95 9.19 -18.57
CA THR A 48 3.40 8.64 -17.30
C THR A 48 2.92 7.20 -17.08
N LYS A 49 3.62 6.45 -16.24
CA LYS A 49 3.26 5.04 -15.97
C LYS A 49 2.10 4.98 -14.99
N PHE A 50 0.94 4.47 -15.42
CA PHE A 50 -0.24 4.25 -14.57
C PHE A 50 0.10 3.55 -13.24
N TYR A 51 0.94 2.52 -13.30
CA TYR A 51 1.41 1.79 -12.12
C TYR A 51 2.06 2.72 -11.08
N ILE A 52 2.97 3.60 -11.50
CA ILE A 52 3.68 4.54 -10.61
C ILE A 52 2.73 5.62 -10.09
N ASN A 53 1.82 6.12 -10.93
CA ASN A 53 0.80 7.08 -10.51
C ASN A 53 -0.11 6.48 -9.43
N PHE A 54 -0.57 5.26 -9.63
CA PHE A 54 -1.39 4.56 -8.62
C PHE A 54 -0.60 4.30 -7.33
N LEU A 55 0.66 3.86 -7.44
CA LEU A 55 1.55 3.64 -6.29
C LEU A 55 1.77 4.92 -5.48
N TYR A 56 1.94 6.08 -6.15
CA TYR A 56 2.02 7.38 -5.49
C TYR A 56 0.76 7.70 -4.69
N LEU A 57 -0.40 7.59 -5.31
CA LEU A 57 -1.68 7.89 -4.67
C LEU A 57 -1.98 6.96 -3.50
N LEU A 58 -1.66 5.68 -3.64
CA LEU A 58 -1.75 4.70 -2.56
C LEU A 58 -0.82 5.07 -1.39
N SER A 59 0.44 5.43 -1.67
CA SER A 59 1.40 5.86 -0.67
C SER A 59 0.92 7.12 0.06
N LYS A 60 0.38 8.10 -0.67
CA LYS A 60 -0.19 9.32 -0.12
C LYS A 60 -1.36 9.03 0.83
N VAL A 61 -2.27 8.15 0.42
CA VAL A 61 -3.42 7.74 1.25
C VAL A 61 -2.97 7.05 2.52
N LEU A 62 -2.05 6.09 2.44
CA LEU A 62 -1.56 5.37 3.62
C LEU A 62 -0.75 6.28 4.56
N ASN A 63 -0.07 7.29 4.05
CA ASN A 63 0.64 8.27 4.86
C ASN A 63 -0.27 9.36 5.47
N SER A 64 -1.53 9.47 5.03
CA SER A 64 -2.46 10.51 5.50
C SER A 64 -3.02 10.28 6.91
N ARG A 65 -2.87 9.07 7.49
CA ARG A 65 -3.41 8.72 8.80
C ARG A 65 -2.42 7.89 9.61
N ASP A 66 -2.38 8.16 10.90
CA ASP A 66 -1.53 7.41 11.83
C ASP A 66 -1.92 5.93 11.93
N ASP A 67 -3.23 5.60 11.86
CA ASP A 67 -3.72 4.22 11.91
C ASP A 67 -3.06 3.31 10.85
N TYR A 68 -2.72 3.86 9.68
CA TYR A 68 -2.10 3.11 8.59
C TYR A 68 -0.57 3.02 8.71
N LYS A 69 0.03 3.80 9.62
CA LYS A 69 1.49 3.89 9.84
C LYS A 69 1.94 3.22 11.14
N MET A 70 1.06 2.46 11.77
CA MET A 70 1.38 1.77 13.01
C MET A 70 2.35 0.63 12.78
N GLY A 71 3.25 0.44 13.74
CA GLY A 71 4.20 -0.66 13.82
C GLY A 71 4.30 -1.21 15.24
N TYR A 72 5.00 -2.31 15.40
CA TYR A 72 5.20 -2.93 16.70
C TYR A 72 6.65 -3.37 16.88
N LEU A 73 7.28 -2.91 17.94
CA LEU A 73 8.64 -3.29 18.30
C LEU A 73 8.58 -4.51 19.24
N TRP A 74 8.85 -5.68 18.66
CA TRP A 74 8.70 -6.98 19.36
C TRP A 74 9.58 -7.12 20.60
N GLN A 75 10.78 -6.55 20.58
CA GLN A 75 11.74 -6.68 21.68
C GLN A 75 11.35 -5.89 22.92
N SER A 76 10.75 -4.71 22.71
CA SER A 76 10.28 -3.81 23.78
C SER A 76 8.77 -3.86 23.98
N GLU A 77 8.05 -4.63 23.15
CA GLU A 77 6.58 -4.71 23.13
C GLU A 77 5.90 -3.34 23.00
N GLU A 78 6.51 -2.43 22.25
CA GLU A 78 6.01 -1.08 22.07
C GLU A 78 5.19 -0.93 20.78
N LEU A 79 4.01 -0.32 20.92
CA LEU A 79 3.27 0.20 19.76
C LEU A 79 3.92 1.50 19.32
N ILE A 80 4.21 1.61 18.05
CA ILE A 80 4.82 2.79 17.45
C ILE A 80 3.99 3.31 16.28
N CYS A 81 4.18 4.58 15.95
CA CYS A 81 3.68 5.18 14.73
C CYS A 81 4.85 5.78 13.95
N TYR A 82 5.07 5.31 12.74
CA TYR A 82 6.08 5.87 11.85
C TYR A 82 5.68 7.25 11.36
N ASP A 83 6.65 8.14 11.13
CA ASP A 83 6.39 9.44 10.49
C ASP A 83 5.91 9.24 9.05
N SER A 84 6.53 8.29 8.35
CA SER A 84 6.11 7.84 7.02
C SER A 84 6.33 6.35 6.81
N ILE A 85 5.51 5.75 5.94
CA ILE A 85 5.69 4.39 5.43
C ILE A 85 5.87 4.40 3.92
N ASN A 86 6.62 3.44 3.41
CA ASN A 86 7.12 3.41 2.05
C ASN A 86 6.69 2.12 1.34
N PRO A 87 6.36 2.15 0.04
CA PRO A 87 5.98 0.93 -0.67
C PRO A 87 7.16 -0.01 -0.89
N ILE A 88 6.94 -1.30 -0.64
CA ILE A 88 7.69 -2.38 -1.26
C ILE A 88 6.90 -2.80 -2.50
N GLN A 89 7.45 -2.53 -3.66
CA GLN A 89 6.91 -2.96 -4.94
C GLN A 89 7.67 -4.17 -5.47
N TYR A 90 7.11 -4.88 -6.44
CA TYR A 90 7.67 -6.13 -6.96
C TYR A 90 7.89 -6.02 -8.46
N VAL A 91 9.13 -6.20 -8.90
CA VAL A 91 9.51 -6.21 -10.33
C VAL A 91 9.58 -7.65 -10.81
N PHE A 92 8.70 -8.03 -11.71
CA PHE A 92 8.64 -9.38 -12.25
C PHE A 92 9.70 -9.61 -13.33
N HIS A 93 10.35 -10.78 -13.26
CA HIS A 93 11.32 -11.28 -14.25
C HIS A 93 10.70 -12.47 -14.97
N GLU A 94 10.32 -12.26 -16.23
CA GLU A 94 9.61 -13.26 -17.04
C GLU A 94 10.42 -14.53 -17.28
N ASP A 95 11.73 -14.40 -17.46
CA ASP A 95 12.64 -15.52 -17.70
C ASP A 95 12.92 -16.39 -16.46
N MET A 96 12.60 -15.88 -15.28
CA MET A 96 12.76 -16.59 -14.00
C MET A 96 11.43 -16.94 -13.32
N GLU A 97 10.32 -16.40 -13.82
CA GLU A 97 8.97 -16.50 -13.24
C GLU A 97 8.95 -16.10 -11.75
N THR A 98 9.75 -15.07 -11.39
CA THR A 98 9.87 -14.58 -10.01
C THR A 98 9.93 -13.05 -9.97
N CYS A 99 9.85 -12.48 -8.77
CA CYS A 99 9.88 -11.04 -8.55
C CYS A 99 11.06 -10.62 -7.67
N THR A 100 11.61 -9.44 -7.95
CA THR A 100 12.52 -8.74 -7.05
C THR A 100 11.73 -7.69 -6.26
N PRO A 101 11.70 -7.74 -4.90
CA PRO A 101 11.13 -6.69 -4.08
C PRO A 101 11.99 -5.43 -4.14
N VAL A 102 11.35 -4.28 -4.18
CA VAL A 102 11.99 -2.97 -4.31
C VAL A 102 11.39 -1.99 -3.32
N TYR A 103 12.21 -1.50 -2.42
CA TYR A 103 11.82 -0.42 -1.52
C TYR A 103 11.92 0.92 -2.27
N THR A 104 10.83 1.71 -2.25
CA THR A 104 10.79 3.04 -2.85
C THR A 104 10.42 4.07 -1.79
N THR A 105 11.24 5.09 -1.60
CA THR A 105 10.94 6.15 -0.63
C THR A 105 9.74 6.98 -1.08
N TYR A 106 8.77 7.18 -0.18
CA TYR A 106 7.66 8.09 -0.41
C TYR A 106 8.10 9.54 -0.22
N TYR A 107 7.70 10.39 -1.14
CA TYR A 107 7.82 11.85 -1.10
C TYR A 107 6.43 12.45 -1.32
N GLU A 108 6.11 13.54 -0.63
CA GLU A 108 4.85 14.27 -0.88
C GLU A 108 4.84 14.91 -2.28
N ASP A 109 6.02 15.34 -2.74
CA ASP A 109 6.19 15.83 -4.10
C ASP A 109 6.09 14.69 -5.11
N TYR A 110 5.13 14.81 -6.01
CA TYR A 110 4.86 13.79 -7.03
C TYR A 110 6.03 13.58 -7.99
N GLU A 111 6.65 14.67 -8.45
CA GLU A 111 7.73 14.60 -9.43
C GLU A 111 8.97 13.91 -8.84
N GLU A 112 9.26 14.18 -7.58
CA GLU A 112 10.33 13.52 -6.86
C GLU A 112 10.04 12.05 -6.64
N PHE A 113 8.84 11.70 -6.18
CA PHE A 113 8.41 10.30 -6.02
C PHE A 113 8.46 9.55 -7.35
N TYR A 114 7.87 10.11 -8.41
CA TYR A 114 7.80 9.47 -9.72
C TYR A 114 9.18 9.14 -10.27
N ARG A 115 10.08 10.11 -10.24
CA ARG A 115 11.47 9.98 -10.71
C ARG A 115 12.23 8.88 -9.97
N ASN A 116 12.11 8.85 -8.63
CA ASN A 116 12.76 7.83 -7.80
C ASN A 116 12.14 6.45 -8.05
N ALA A 117 10.82 6.32 -8.06
CA ALA A 117 10.14 5.05 -8.29
C ALA A 117 10.49 4.44 -9.66
N VAL A 118 10.59 5.27 -10.71
CA VAL A 118 11.05 4.81 -12.04
C VAL A 118 12.49 4.30 -11.97
N SER A 119 13.38 5.05 -11.31
CA SER A 119 14.80 4.65 -11.14
C SER A 119 14.94 3.34 -10.39
N ASP A 120 14.18 3.16 -9.31
CA ASP A 120 14.17 1.95 -8.49
C ASP A 120 13.73 0.73 -9.30
N VAL A 121 12.64 0.85 -10.08
CA VAL A 121 12.16 -0.20 -10.97
C VAL A 121 13.22 -0.56 -12.04
N GLU A 122 13.84 0.42 -12.68
CA GLU A 122 14.86 0.16 -13.70
C GLU A 122 16.13 -0.48 -13.11
N SER A 123 16.47 -0.16 -11.86
CA SER A 123 17.55 -0.80 -11.12
C SER A 123 17.22 -2.26 -10.80
N ALA A 124 16.00 -2.51 -10.32
CA ALA A 124 15.54 -3.86 -9.96
C ALA A 124 15.44 -4.79 -11.18
N LYS A 125 15.13 -4.29 -12.36
CA LYS A 125 15.15 -5.08 -13.60
C LYS A 125 16.53 -5.68 -13.89
N LYS A 126 17.58 -5.05 -13.40
CA LYS A 126 18.98 -5.51 -13.58
C LYS A 126 19.44 -6.42 -12.46
N THR A 127 18.85 -6.29 -11.27
CA THR A 127 19.16 -7.09 -10.09
C THR A 127 18.22 -8.29 -10.06
N ARG A 128 18.79 -9.50 -10.05
CA ARG A 128 18.03 -10.75 -10.04
C ARG A 128 18.03 -11.43 -8.68
N GLU A 129 18.60 -10.76 -7.68
CA GLU A 129 18.66 -11.25 -6.32
C GLU A 129 17.39 -10.86 -5.55
N TYR A 130 16.85 -11.80 -4.81
CA TYR A 130 15.80 -11.53 -3.84
C TYR A 130 16.44 -10.86 -2.62
N GLY A 131 16.83 -9.60 -2.80
CA GLY A 131 17.39 -8.77 -1.75
C GLY A 131 16.31 -8.19 -0.88
N LEU A 132 16.22 -8.64 0.37
CA LEU A 132 15.30 -8.07 1.35
C LEU A 132 15.94 -6.83 2.00
N ASP A 133 15.97 -5.73 1.30
CA ASP A 133 16.32 -4.43 1.91
C ASP A 133 15.30 -3.98 2.97
N MET A 134 14.16 -4.69 3.03
CA MET A 134 13.13 -4.59 4.07
C MET A 134 13.67 -4.71 5.50
N MET A 135 14.72 -5.51 5.72
CA MET A 135 15.34 -5.65 7.04
C MET A 135 16.00 -4.35 7.53
N ASN A 136 16.40 -3.50 6.59
CA ASN A 136 17.05 -2.21 6.88
C ASN A 136 16.02 -1.06 6.97
N HIS A 137 14.78 -1.30 6.50
CA HIS A 137 13.72 -0.30 6.38
C HIS A 137 12.40 -0.87 6.92
N PRO A 138 12.17 -0.90 8.25
CA PRO A 138 10.96 -1.52 8.82
C PRO A 138 9.66 -0.71 8.60
N ASN A 139 9.75 0.52 8.11
CA ASN A 139 8.62 1.42 7.85
C ASN A 139 8.07 1.25 6.43
N TRP A 140 7.56 0.09 6.10
CA TRP A 140 7.07 -0.24 4.77
C TRP A 140 5.65 -0.78 4.76
N PHE A 141 5.07 -0.84 3.57
CA PHE A 141 3.85 -1.58 3.27
C PHE A 141 4.02 -2.36 1.96
N ASP A 142 3.35 -3.51 1.85
CA ASP A 142 3.34 -4.30 0.63
C ASP A 142 2.46 -3.65 -0.44
N ALA A 143 3.02 -3.50 -1.65
CA ALA A 143 2.36 -2.93 -2.82
C ALA A 143 2.56 -3.84 -4.03
N SER A 144 1.67 -4.83 -4.22
CA SER A 144 1.82 -5.86 -5.23
C SER A 144 0.81 -5.71 -6.36
N TYR A 145 1.30 -5.64 -7.60
CA TYR A 145 0.49 -5.57 -8.81
C TYR A 145 0.40 -6.91 -9.52
N ILE A 146 -0.81 -7.46 -9.57
CA ILE A 146 -1.13 -8.71 -10.29
C ILE A 146 -1.54 -8.36 -11.72
N SER A 147 -0.57 -8.08 -12.59
CA SER A 147 -0.81 -7.58 -13.95
C SER A 147 -1.46 -8.60 -14.90
N TRP A 148 -1.44 -9.86 -14.53
CA TRP A 148 -1.95 -10.96 -15.38
C TRP A 148 -3.45 -11.19 -15.24
N LEU A 149 -4.05 -10.80 -14.11
CA LEU A 149 -5.42 -11.18 -13.78
C LEU A 149 -6.22 -10.02 -13.18
N SER A 150 -7.48 -9.90 -13.61
CA SER A 150 -8.51 -9.20 -12.86
C SER A 150 -9.23 -10.21 -11.98
N TYR A 151 -9.25 -10.01 -10.68
CA TYR A 151 -9.79 -10.97 -9.70
C TYR A 151 -10.97 -10.39 -8.92
N ASP A 152 -11.76 -11.25 -8.30
CA ASP A 152 -12.89 -10.84 -7.46
C ASP A 152 -12.54 -10.80 -5.97
N SER A 153 -11.54 -11.58 -5.56
CA SER A 153 -11.04 -11.62 -4.19
C SER A 153 -9.60 -12.09 -4.16
N LEU A 154 -8.80 -11.47 -3.30
CA LEU A 154 -7.44 -11.91 -2.98
C LEU A 154 -7.18 -11.64 -1.51
N ASN A 155 -6.66 -12.62 -0.81
CA ASN A 155 -6.21 -12.50 0.57
C ASN A 155 -4.82 -13.12 0.71
N VAL A 156 -3.95 -12.43 1.43
CA VAL A 156 -2.64 -12.94 1.83
C VAL A 156 -2.75 -13.42 3.27
N GLU A 157 -2.66 -14.70 3.49
CA GLU A 157 -2.73 -15.29 4.81
C GLU A 157 -1.36 -15.27 5.50
N LEU A 158 -1.39 -15.04 6.78
CA LEU A 158 -0.23 -15.11 7.66
C LEU A 158 -0.47 -16.19 8.71
N PRO A 159 0.58 -16.80 9.27
CA PRO A 159 0.44 -17.81 10.31
C PRO A 159 -0.41 -17.32 11.47
N ASP A 160 -1.20 -18.24 12.05
CA ASP A 160 -2.02 -17.96 13.22
C ASP A 160 -1.19 -17.35 14.35
N GLY A 161 -1.72 -16.29 14.93
CA GLY A 161 -1.07 -15.56 16.03
C GLY A 161 0.08 -14.64 15.63
N TYR A 162 0.44 -14.56 14.35
CA TYR A 162 1.43 -13.60 13.89
C TYR A 162 0.84 -12.20 13.75
N LEU A 163 1.34 -11.27 14.54
CA LEU A 163 0.92 -9.88 14.49
C LEU A 163 1.72 -9.11 13.45
N HIS A 164 1.15 -8.91 12.27
CA HIS A 164 1.73 -8.15 11.18
C HIS A 164 1.01 -6.81 11.05
N PHE A 165 1.71 -5.71 11.26
CA PHE A 165 1.12 -4.38 11.26
C PHE A 165 1.27 -3.63 9.93
N ALA A 166 2.28 -3.97 9.12
CA ALA A 166 2.45 -3.36 7.80
C ALA A 166 1.21 -3.63 6.92
N PRO A 167 0.64 -2.62 6.26
CA PRO A 167 -0.44 -2.83 5.29
C PRO A 167 -0.01 -3.75 4.15
N ILE A 168 -0.93 -4.63 3.70
CA ILE A 168 -0.73 -5.46 2.52
C ILE A 168 -1.76 -5.04 1.48
N ILE A 169 -1.30 -4.47 0.38
CA ILE A 169 -2.14 -3.96 -0.69
C ILE A 169 -1.81 -4.69 -1.98
N ASN A 170 -2.84 -5.28 -2.59
CA ASN A 170 -2.71 -5.92 -3.89
C ASN A 170 -3.73 -5.31 -4.85
N TRP A 171 -3.35 -5.11 -6.11
CA TRP A 171 -4.32 -4.74 -7.14
C TRP A 171 -4.09 -5.53 -8.42
N GLY A 172 -5.18 -5.75 -9.14
CA GLY A 172 -5.18 -6.56 -10.34
C GLY A 172 -5.24 -5.72 -11.62
N LYS A 173 -5.31 -6.42 -12.74
CA LYS A 173 -5.53 -5.81 -14.03
C LYS A 173 -6.94 -5.17 -14.08
N TYR A 174 -7.04 -3.90 -14.49
CA TYR A 174 -8.34 -3.28 -14.75
C TYR A 174 -8.99 -3.87 -16.01
N ARG A 175 -10.32 -3.87 -16.03
CA ARG A 175 -11.14 -4.27 -17.17
C ARG A 175 -12.27 -3.27 -17.40
N GLU A 176 -12.77 -3.21 -18.60
CA GLU A 176 -13.93 -2.38 -18.91
C GLU A 176 -15.21 -3.01 -18.34
N GLU A 177 -15.97 -2.20 -17.63
CA GLU A 177 -17.30 -2.53 -17.10
C GLU A 177 -18.21 -1.30 -17.32
N ASN A 178 -19.23 -1.43 -18.13
CA ASN A 178 -20.20 -0.34 -18.41
C ASN A 178 -19.54 0.99 -18.86
N GLY A 179 -18.50 0.92 -19.68
CA GLY A 179 -17.80 2.10 -20.19
C GLY A 179 -16.78 2.72 -19.18
N ARG A 180 -16.51 2.06 -18.06
CA ARG A 180 -15.53 2.48 -17.07
C ARG A 180 -14.44 1.41 -16.91
N LEU A 181 -13.24 1.83 -16.53
CA LEU A 181 -12.13 0.92 -16.26
C LEU A 181 -12.11 0.60 -14.76
N MET A 182 -12.58 -0.60 -14.42
CA MET A 182 -12.71 -1.06 -13.04
C MET A 182 -11.52 -1.95 -12.65
N MET A 183 -10.84 -1.60 -11.56
CA MET A 183 -9.67 -2.30 -11.05
C MET A 183 -9.95 -2.93 -9.69
N PRO A 184 -9.71 -4.25 -9.51
CA PRO A 184 -9.80 -4.85 -8.18
C PRO A 184 -8.60 -4.41 -7.33
N VAL A 185 -8.89 -3.99 -6.11
CA VAL A 185 -7.90 -3.65 -5.09
C VAL A 185 -8.24 -4.41 -3.82
N SER A 186 -7.28 -5.11 -3.25
CA SER A 186 -7.39 -5.80 -1.96
C SER A 186 -6.55 -5.09 -0.92
N VAL A 187 -7.16 -4.75 0.19
CA VAL A 187 -6.52 -4.09 1.33
C VAL A 187 -6.62 -5.00 2.53
N ARG A 188 -5.49 -5.32 3.16
CA ARG A 188 -5.41 -6.07 4.41
C ARG A 188 -4.70 -5.23 5.47
N LEU A 189 -5.36 -5.04 6.60
CA LEU A 189 -4.83 -4.35 7.78
C LEU A 189 -5.00 -5.23 9.02
N ASN A 190 -4.08 -5.09 9.98
CA ASN A 190 -4.21 -5.77 11.27
C ASN A 190 -5.43 -5.23 12.04
N HIS A 191 -6.27 -6.11 12.59
CA HIS A 191 -7.50 -5.69 13.26
C HIS A 191 -7.26 -4.92 14.56
N ALA A 192 -6.11 -5.09 15.18
CA ALA A 192 -5.74 -4.32 16.38
C ALA A 192 -5.65 -2.81 16.14
N ILE A 193 -5.31 -2.40 14.90
CA ILE A 193 -5.15 -0.98 14.51
C ILE A 193 -6.22 -0.49 13.53
N ALA A 194 -6.90 -1.39 12.84
CA ALA A 194 -7.89 -1.02 11.82
C ALA A 194 -9.06 -2.02 11.76
N ASP A 195 -10.26 -1.50 11.80
CA ASP A 195 -11.49 -2.25 11.55
C ASP A 195 -12.02 -2.02 10.13
N GLY A 196 -13.21 -2.58 9.87
CA GLY A 196 -13.86 -2.45 8.56
C GLY A 196 -14.04 -1.00 8.08
N PHE A 197 -14.27 -0.05 9.00
CA PHE A 197 -14.37 1.36 8.64
C PHE A 197 -13.04 1.90 8.11
N LEU A 198 -11.93 1.63 8.80
CA LEU A 198 -10.62 2.11 8.38
C LEU A 198 -10.14 1.45 7.08
N VAL A 199 -10.44 0.15 6.90
CA VAL A 199 -10.17 -0.53 5.62
C VAL A 199 -10.98 0.08 4.48
N ALA A 200 -12.28 0.29 4.66
CA ALA A 200 -13.15 0.92 3.65
C ALA A 200 -12.74 2.37 3.36
N ASN A 201 -12.21 3.07 4.36
CA ASN A 201 -11.76 4.45 4.20
C ASN A 201 -10.53 4.57 3.28
N VAL A 202 -9.70 3.54 3.15
CA VAL A 202 -8.59 3.52 2.17
C VAL A 202 -9.14 3.70 0.75
N TYR A 203 -10.18 2.97 0.38
CA TYR A 203 -10.81 3.07 -0.95
C TYR A 203 -11.40 4.45 -1.19
N ARG A 204 -12.17 4.98 -0.23
CA ARG A 204 -12.76 6.31 -0.32
C ARG A 204 -11.72 7.42 -0.48
N LEU A 205 -10.59 7.30 0.21
CA LEU A 205 -9.49 8.26 0.08
C LEU A 205 -8.78 8.10 -1.26
N LEU A 206 -8.57 6.86 -1.74
CA LEU A 206 -7.99 6.61 -3.06
C LEU A 206 -8.82 7.21 -4.18
N GLU A 207 -10.14 6.98 -4.18
CA GLU A 207 -11.05 7.57 -5.17
C GLU A 207 -10.97 9.09 -5.17
N LYS A 208 -10.97 9.70 -3.98
CA LYS A 208 -10.84 11.16 -3.84
C LYS A 208 -9.49 11.67 -4.38
N GLU A 209 -8.39 11.02 -4.02
CA GLU A 209 -7.05 11.46 -4.46
C GLU A 209 -6.86 11.25 -5.98
N MET A 210 -7.40 10.16 -6.55
CA MET A 210 -7.39 9.93 -8.00
C MET A 210 -8.16 11.03 -8.75
N ASP A 211 -9.33 11.43 -8.25
CA ASP A 211 -10.13 12.51 -8.84
C ASP A 211 -9.38 13.84 -8.81
N VAL A 212 -8.79 14.21 -7.67
CA VAL A 212 -7.98 15.43 -7.54
C VAL A 212 -6.75 15.38 -8.46
N PHE A 213 -6.00 14.28 -8.45
CA PHE A 213 -4.78 14.11 -9.22
C PHE A 213 -5.05 14.20 -10.72
N SER A 214 -6.10 13.55 -11.21
CA SER A 214 -6.43 13.53 -12.63
C SER A 214 -6.89 14.90 -13.16
N ARG A 215 -7.43 15.77 -12.29
CA ARG A 215 -7.86 17.14 -12.63
C ARG A 215 -6.73 18.18 -12.57
N CYS A 216 -5.78 18.03 -11.65
CA CYS A 216 -4.75 19.06 -11.41
C CYS A 216 -3.82 19.32 -12.59
N VAL A 217 -3.73 18.46 -13.59
CA VAL A 217 -2.89 18.62 -14.80
C VAL A 217 -3.65 19.21 -15.99
N CYS A 218 -4.87 19.67 -15.80
CA CYS A 218 -5.64 20.36 -16.87
C CYS A 218 -5.40 21.88 -16.93
N GLY A 219 -4.43 22.42 -16.21
CA GLY A 219 -4.14 23.86 -16.10
C GLY A 219 -2.71 24.25 -16.51
N GLY A 220 -2.23 23.72 -17.62
CA GLY A 220 -0.96 24.14 -18.22
C GLY A 220 -1.10 24.34 -19.70
#